data_8fcf53a3cf2386010d84b9a18609917a
#
_entry.id   8fcf53a3cf2386010d84b9a18609917a
#
_cell.length_a   1.000
_cell.length_b   1.000
_cell.length_c   1.000
_cell.angle_alpha   90.00
_cell.angle_beta   90.00
_cell.angle_gamma   90.00
#
_symmetry.space_group_name_H-M   'P 1'
#
loop_
_entity.id
_entity.type
_entity.pdbx_description
1 polymer ?
#
loop_
_entity_poly.entity_id
_entity_poly.type
_entity_poly.pdbx_seq_one_letter_code
_entity_poly.pdbx_strand_id
1 'polypeptide(L)'
;ESGTKEVPLKEYCIGTLAKEISVDFEEEALKAQAVIVRTTIYKKIEEQGEKAVMTERFFTKSDMKNQWGRSAFQKNYKKLERVWNETDGQVVMYNGQLAMVPFHQLSNGKTRIGKEVLGTDEYPYLQMKECPKDVEADGQMESKLIKAAGAQITSQDSAGYVTGVKVGEETLNGET
;
A
#
# COMPACT_ATOMS: atom_id res chain seq x y z
N GLU A 1 -20.61 7.80 17.65
CA GLU A 1 -19.65 7.14 18.57
C GLU A 1 -18.89 6.08 17.79
N SER A 2 -17.64 6.37 17.42
CA SER A 2 -16.75 5.37 16.82
C SER A 2 -16.14 4.54 17.94
N GLY A 3 -16.84 3.46 18.31
CA GLY A 3 -16.32 2.52 19.29
C GLY A 3 -15.21 1.65 18.70
N THR A 4 -14.18 1.36 19.50
CA THR A 4 -13.15 0.34 19.17
C THR A 4 -13.80 -1.05 19.22
N LYS A 5 -13.51 -1.88 18.22
CA LYS A 5 -13.98 -3.26 18.14
C LYS A 5 -12.82 -4.23 18.21
N GLU A 6 -12.91 -5.24 19.04
CA GLU A 6 -11.95 -6.34 19.04
C GLU A 6 -12.20 -7.28 17.84
N VAL A 7 -11.12 -7.61 17.14
CA VAL A 7 -11.11 -8.51 15.98
C VAL A 7 -9.95 -9.47 16.13
N PRO A 8 -10.12 -10.78 15.84
CA PRO A 8 -9.00 -11.72 15.82
C PRO A 8 -7.90 -11.23 14.86
N LEU A 9 -6.65 -11.23 15.32
CA LEU A 9 -5.50 -10.70 14.56
C LEU A 9 -5.43 -11.27 13.14
N LYS A 10 -5.56 -12.60 13.00
CA LYS A 10 -5.56 -13.27 11.69
C LYS A 10 -6.69 -12.75 10.78
N GLU A 11 -7.89 -12.51 11.31
CA GLU A 11 -9.01 -11.99 10.53
C GLU A 11 -8.74 -10.55 10.07
N TYR A 12 -8.18 -9.73 10.95
CA TYR A 12 -7.76 -8.39 10.61
C TYR A 12 -6.70 -8.39 9.49
N CYS A 13 -5.65 -9.22 9.62
CA CYS A 13 -4.58 -9.32 8.64
C CYS A 13 -5.07 -9.79 7.27
N ILE A 14 -5.90 -10.84 7.21
CA ILE A 14 -6.49 -11.32 5.94
C ILE A 14 -7.41 -10.25 5.35
N GLY A 15 -8.15 -9.52 6.17
CA GLY A 15 -8.99 -8.41 5.72
C GLY A 15 -8.22 -7.24 5.16
N THR A 16 -7.08 -6.92 5.77
CA THR A 16 -6.13 -5.91 5.28
C THR A 16 -5.53 -6.35 3.94
N LEU A 17 -5.04 -7.59 3.86
CA LEU A 17 -4.54 -8.18 2.61
C LEU A 17 -5.57 -8.11 1.48
N ALA A 18 -6.81 -8.51 1.75
CA ALA A 18 -7.90 -8.50 0.77
C ALA A 18 -8.25 -7.09 0.28
N LYS A 19 -8.01 -6.06 1.10
CA LYS A 19 -8.25 -4.66 0.75
C LYS A 19 -7.11 -4.05 -0.08
N GLU A 20 -5.88 -4.43 0.22
CA GLU A 20 -4.68 -3.83 -0.39
C GLU A 20 -4.35 -4.41 -1.77
N ILE A 21 -4.68 -5.69 -2.02
CA ILE A 21 -4.37 -6.36 -3.28
C ILE A 21 -5.55 -7.18 -3.77
N SER A 22 -5.80 -7.19 -5.09
CA SER A 22 -6.83 -8.06 -5.67
C SER A 22 -6.46 -9.53 -5.50
N VAL A 23 -7.44 -10.35 -5.12
CA VAL A 23 -7.28 -11.81 -4.99
C VAL A 23 -6.93 -12.50 -6.32
N ASP A 24 -7.14 -11.83 -7.45
CA ASP A 24 -6.85 -12.33 -8.78
C ASP A 24 -5.37 -12.24 -9.17
N PHE A 25 -4.56 -11.53 -8.38
CA PHE A 25 -3.11 -11.50 -8.59
C PHE A 25 -2.47 -12.89 -8.43
N GLU A 26 -1.29 -13.02 -9.01
CA GLU A 26 -0.45 -14.22 -8.90
C GLU A 26 -0.16 -14.53 -7.42
N GLU A 27 -0.07 -15.81 -7.11
CA GLU A 27 0.05 -16.29 -5.72
C GLU A 27 1.29 -15.74 -5.03
N GLU A 28 2.42 -15.63 -5.75
CA GLU A 28 3.66 -15.09 -5.19
C GLU A 28 3.55 -13.58 -4.87
N ALA A 29 2.78 -12.81 -5.65
CA ALA A 29 2.48 -11.43 -5.34
C ALA A 29 1.61 -11.31 -4.07
N LEU A 30 0.63 -12.18 -3.92
CA LEU A 30 -0.20 -12.26 -2.71
C LEU A 30 0.63 -12.64 -1.49
N LYS A 31 1.60 -13.57 -1.62
CA LYS A 31 2.53 -13.94 -0.55
C LYS A 31 3.43 -12.77 -0.15
N ALA A 32 3.99 -12.07 -1.12
CA ALA A 32 4.79 -10.86 -0.85
C ALA A 32 3.98 -9.81 -0.09
N GLN A 33 2.74 -9.55 -0.51
CA GLN A 33 1.86 -8.62 0.18
C GLN A 33 1.46 -9.10 1.58
N ALA A 34 1.27 -10.41 1.78
CA ALA A 34 0.99 -10.97 3.10
C ALA A 34 2.16 -10.73 4.09
N VAL A 35 3.40 -10.83 3.61
CA VAL A 35 4.61 -10.52 4.41
C VAL A 35 4.66 -9.03 4.74
N ILE A 36 4.34 -8.14 3.80
CA ILE A 36 4.25 -6.67 4.01
C ILE A 36 3.20 -6.36 5.07
N VAL A 37 1.98 -6.87 4.91
CA VAL A 37 0.87 -6.66 5.86
C VAL A 37 1.25 -7.13 7.26
N ARG A 38 1.83 -8.34 7.37
CA ARG A 38 2.28 -8.89 8.66
C ARG A 38 3.34 -8.00 9.30
N THR A 39 4.34 -7.57 8.54
CA THR A 39 5.41 -6.71 9.02
C THR A 39 4.87 -5.41 9.57
N THR A 40 3.99 -4.74 8.82
CA THR A 40 3.37 -3.47 9.22
C THR A 40 2.55 -3.61 10.50
N ILE A 41 1.72 -4.65 10.57
CA ILE A 41 0.85 -4.87 11.74
C ILE A 41 1.68 -5.23 12.98
N TYR A 42 2.67 -6.12 12.83
CA TYR A 42 3.53 -6.53 13.95
C TYR A 42 4.39 -5.38 14.45
N LYS A 43 4.91 -4.53 13.55
CA LYS A 43 5.62 -3.32 13.93
C LYS A 43 4.74 -2.39 14.77
N LYS A 44 3.48 -2.18 14.41
CA LYS A 44 2.54 -1.39 15.22
C LYS A 44 2.26 -2.02 16.58
N ILE A 45 2.12 -3.34 16.64
CA ILE A 45 1.94 -4.05 17.91
C ILE A 45 3.19 -3.90 18.80
N GLU A 46 4.39 -4.00 18.21
CA GLU A 46 5.65 -3.80 18.94
C GLU A 46 5.76 -2.38 19.51
N GLU A 47 5.37 -1.37 18.71
CA GLU A 47 5.43 0.04 19.12
C GLU A 47 4.38 0.43 20.16
N GLN A 48 3.16 -0.12 20.10
CA GLN A 48 2.01 0.26 20.90
C GLN A 48 1.69 -0.71 22.05
N GLY A 49 2.32 -1.90 22.05
CA GLY A 49 2.07 -2.97 23.03
C GLY A 49 0.79 -3.77 22.74
N GLU A 50 0.41 -4.61 23.72
CA GLU A 50 -0.72 -5.55 23.57
C GLU A 50 -2.09 -4.90 23.34
N LYS A 51 -2.22 -3.61 23.63
CA LYS A 51 -3.46 -2.82 23.39
C LYS A 51 -3.38 -1.99 22.12
N ALA A 52 -2.55 -2.38 21.17
CA ALA A 52 -2.43 -1.68 19.90
C ALA A 52 -3.78 -1.50 19.21
N VAL A 53 -4.07 -0.26 18.80
CA VAL A 53 -5.29 0.09 18.09
C VAL A 53 -4.94 0.35 16.62
N MET A 54 -5.49 -0.50 15.74
CA MET A 54 -5.32 -0.34 14.30
C MET A 54 -6.36 0.67 13.79
N THR A 55 -5.90 1.69 13.11
CA THR A 55 -6.73 2.77 12.55
C THR A 55 -7.05 2.54 11.08
N GLU A 56 -6.30 1.67 10.42
CA GLU A 56 -6.50 1.34 9.01
C GLU A 56 -7.76 0.50 8.81
N ARG A 57 -8.49 0.84 7.75
CA ARG A 57 -9.66 0.06 7.34
C ARG A 57 -9.22 -1.27 6.75
N PHE A 58 -9.89 -2.34 7.13
CA PHE A 58 -9.76 -3.66 6.55
C PHE A 58 -11.12 -4.15 6.02
N PHE A 59 -11.12 -5.15 5.14
CA PHE A 59 -12.35 -5.78 4.72
C PHE A 59 -12.79 -6.83 5.73
N THR A 60 -14.00 -6.67 6.26
CA THR A 60 -14.66 -7.74 7.01
C THR A 60 -15.07 -8.88 6.07
N LYS A 61 -15.42 -10.04 6.61
CA LYS A 61 -15.99 -11.13 5.80
C LYS A 61 -17.26 -10.70 5.05
N SER A 62 -18.01 -9.74 5.60
CA SER A 62 -19.19 -9.17 4.93
C SER A 62 -18.76 -8.32 3.73
N ASP A 63 -17.76 -7.48 3.90
CA ASP A 63 -17.22 -6.64 2.80
C ASP A 63 -16.67 -7.51 1.67
N MET A 64 -15.91 -8.56 2.01
CA MET A 64 -15.40 -9.51 1.02
C MET A 64 -16.52 -10.26 0.28
N LYS A 65 -17.61 -10.63 0.96
CA LYS A 65 -18.79 -11.23 0.31
C LYS A 65 -19.49 -10.25 -0.63
N ASN A 66 -19.56 -8.98 -0.26
CA ASN A 66 -20.12 -7.94 -1.11
C ASN A 66 -19.24 -7.68 -2.33
N GLN A 67 -17.91 -7.64 -2.14
CA GLN A 67 -16.94 -7.39 -3.20
C GLN A 67 -16.85 -8.54 -4.22
N TRP A 68 -16.80 -9.78 -3.75
CA TRP A 68 -16.57 -10.95 -4.62
C TRP A 68 -17.86 -11.72 -4.98
N GLY A 69 -18.96 -11.42 -4.31
CA GLY A 69 -20.17 -12.21 -4.38
C GLY A 69 -20.09 -13.48 -3.52
N ARG A 70 -21.25 -13.97 -3.11
CA ARG A 70 -21.35 -15.13 -2.20
C ARG A 70 -20.74 -16.41 -2.77
N SER A 71 -20.84 -16.61 -4.08
CA SER A 71 -20.33 -17.80 -4.78
C SER A 71 -18.79 -17.85 -4.80
N ALA A 72 -18.14 -16.72 -5.03
CA ALA A 72 -16.66 -16.65 -5.09
C ALA A 72 -16.00 -16.49 -3.71
N PHE A 73 -16.75 -15.98 -2.71
CA PHE A 73 -16.20 -15.68 -1.39
C PHE A 73 -15.43 -16.85 -0.77
N GLN A 74 -15.98 -18.05 -0.76
CA GLN A 74 -15.34 -19.21 -0.11
C GLN A 74 -14.02 -19.58 -0.78
N LYS A 75 -13.98 -19.55 -2.11
CA LYS A 75 -12.76 -19.85 -2.89
C LYS A 75 -11.69 -18.78 -2.63
N ASN A 76 -12.07 -17.52 -2.72
CA ASN A 76 -11.15 -16.38 -2.59
C ASN A 76 -10.62 -16.23 -1.16
N TYR A 77 -11.47 -16.37 -0.17
CA TYR A 77 -11.05 -16.34 1.23
C TYR A 77 -10.08 -17.47 1.56
N LYS A 78 -10.34 -18.71 1.10
CA LYS A 78 -9.42 -19.83 1.26
C LYS A 78 -8.08 -19.60 0.56
N LYS A 79 -8.05 -18.95 -0.62
CA LYS A 79 -6.80 -18.58 -1.29
C LYS A 79 -5.96 -17.65 -0.42
N LEU A 80 -6.56 -16.56 0.09
CA LEU A 80 -5.86 -15.62 0.96
C LEU A 80 -5.44 -16.26 2.30
N GLU A 81 -6.28 -17.09 2.90
CA GLU A 81 -5.95 -17.81 4.13
C GLU A 81 -4.78 -18.78 3.93
N ARG A 82 -4.73 -19.48 2.80
CA ARG A 82 -3.60 -20.34 2.44
C ARG A 82 -2.32 -19.53 2.29
N VAL A 83 -2.33 -18.47 1.49
CA VAL A 83 -1.22 -17.53 1.30
C VAL A 83 -0.69 -17.00 2.64
N TRP A 84 -1.60 -16.59 3.51
CA TRP A 84 -1.26 -16.12 4.86
C TRP A 84 -0.55 -17.19 5.69
N ASN A 85 -1.04 -18.43 5.64
CA ASN A 85 -0.44 -19.56 6.40
C ASN A 85 0.89 -20.01 5.79
N GLU A 86 1.05 -20.03 4.48
CA GLU A 86 2.30 -20.43 3.80
C GLU A 86 3.44 -19.42 4.03
N THR A 87 3.11 -18.19 4.36
CA THR A 87 4.07 -17.15 4.75
C THR A 87 4.18 -16.97 6.26
N ASP A 88 3.70 -17.91 7.05
CA ASP A 88 3.70 -17.77 8.51
C ASP A 88 5.10 -17.52 9.07
N GLY A 89 5.21 -16.64 10.06
CA GLY A 89 6.48 -16.22 10.66
C GLY A 89 7.37 -15.36 9.77
N GLN A 90 7.05 -15.16 8.49
CA GLN A 90 7.87 -14.33 7.61
C GLN A 90 7.53 -12.85 7.78
N VAL A 91 8.56 -12.03 8.02
CA VAL A 91 8.49 -10.57 8.15
C VAL A 91 9.72 -9.94 7.48
N VAL A 92 9.63 -8.67 7.14
CA VAL A 92 10.77 -7.90 6.64
C VAL A 92 11.50 -7.27 7.82
N MET A 93 12.82 -7.50 7.88
CA MET A 93 13.67 -6.96 8.94
C MET A 93 14.76 -6.06 8.35
N TYR A 94 15.12 -5.01 9.08
CA TYR A 94 16.29 -4.20 8.80
C TYR A 94 17.04 -3.93 10.12
N ASN A 95 18.33 -4.23 10.16
CA ASN A 95 19.18 -4.08 11.34
C ASN A 95 18.58 -4.73 12.62
N GLY A 96 17.95 -5.89 12.49
CA GLY A 96 17.37 -6.63 13.62
C GLY A 96 16.02 -6.11 14.12
N GLN A 97 15.41 -5.12 13.46
CA GLN A 97 14.10 -4.57 13.78
C GLN A 97 13.11 -4.77 12.63
N LEU A 98 11.81 -4.79 12.93
CA LEU A 98 10.77 -4.83 11.90
C LEU A 98 10.87 -3.59 11.00
N ALA A 99 11.01 -3.82 9.71
CA ALA A 99 11.19 -2.74 8.75
C ALA A 99 9.90 -1.92 8.54
N MET A 100 10.07 -0.66 8.18
CA MET A 100 9.00 0.16 7.59
C MET A 100 8.86 -0.26 6.13
N VAL A 101 7.69 -0.75 5.74
CA VAL A 101 7.45 -1.36 4.42
C VAL A 101 6.24 -0.68 3.74
N PRO A 102 6.42 0.50 3.17
CA PRO A 102 5.34 1.19 2.46
C PRO A 102 4.93 0.39 1.22
N PHE A 103 3.67 0.49 0.87
CA PHE A 103 3.11 -0.15 -0.31
C PHE A 103 2.38 0.87 -1.19
N HIS A 104 2.50 0.71 -2.49
CA HIS A 104 1.72 1.40 -3.52
C HIS A 104 1.39 0.40 -4.64
N GLN A 105 0.29 0.59 -5.34
CA GLN A 105 -0.15 -0.36 -6.37
C GLN A 105 0.67 -0.23 -7.66
N LEU A 106 0.91 0.97 -8.11
CA LEU A 106 1.58 1.28 -9.37
C LEU A 106 2.48 2.50 -9.19
N SER A 107 3.55 2.53 -9.96
CA SER A 107 4.48 3.65 -10.04
C SER A 107 4.45 4.30 -11.44
N ASN A 108 5.12 5.43 -11.63
CA ASN A 108 5.34 6.04 -12.95
C ASN A 108 6.46 5.35 -13.75
N GLY A 109 6.78 4.10 -13.42
CA GLY A 109 7.90 3.32 -13.95
C GLY A 109 9.10 3.25 -13.01
N LYS A 110 9.06 3.97 -11.88
CA LYS A 110 10.11 3.96 -10.84
C LYS A 110 9.49 4.17 -9.47
N THR A 111 9.98 3.46 -8.45
CA THR A 111 9.65 3.81 -7.08
C THR A 111 10.41 5.06 -6.64
N ARG A 112 9.91 5.75 -5.63
CA ARG A 112 10.56 6.95 -5.07
C ARG A 112 11.57 6.57 -3.98
N ILE A 113 12.53 7.45 -3.72
CA ILE A 113 13.46 7.32 -2.60
C ILE A 113 12.72 7.67 -1.30
N GLY A 114 12.82 6.78 -0.29
CA GLY A 114 12.12 6.97 1.00
C GLY A 114 12.44 8.31 1.67
N LYS A 115 13.69 8.76 1.62
CA LYS A 115 14.10 10.07 2.15
C LYS A 115 13.32 11.23 1.53
N GLU A 116 13.08 11.22 0.23
CA GLU A 116 12.37 12.29 -0.47
C GLU A 116 10.88 12.31 -0.13
N VAL A 117 10.28 11.12 0.08
CA VAL A 117 8.85 10.98 0.38
C VAL A 117 8.55 11.19 1.85
N LEU A 118 9.39 10.64 2.73
CA LEU A 118 9.15 10.61 4.18
C LEU A 118 9.85 11.75 4.92
N GLY A 119 10.78 12.46 4.25
CA GLY A 119 11.52 13.57 4.85
C GLY A 119 12.51 13.16 5.94
N THR A 120 12.92 11.87 5.97
CA THR A 120 13.82 11.32 7.00
C THR A 120 14.85 10.36 6.38
N ASP A 121 16.03 10.29 6.99
CA ASP A 121 17.09 9.34 6.64
C ASP A 121 16.98 7.98 7.37
N GLU A 122 15.93 7.77 8.17
CA GLU A 122 15.78 6.56 9.00
C GLU A 122 15.61 5.26 8.18
N TYR A 123 15.18 5.37 6.92
CA TYR A 123 14.87 4.23 6.07
C TYR A 123 15.75 4.17 4.81
N PRO A 124 17.10 4.03 4.96
CA PRO A 124 18.02 4.11 3.83
C PRO A 124 17.88 2.96 2.83
N TYR A 125 17.17 1.90 3.20
CA TYR A 125 16.86 0.76 2.34
C TYR A 125 15.69 1.04 1.36
N LEU A 126 14.90 2.09 1.56
CA LEU A 126 13.85 2.52 0.64
C LEU A 126 14.45 3.31 -0.52
N GLN A 127 15.10 2.57 -1.42
CA GLN A 127 15.76 3.11 -2.59
C GLN A 127 14.86 3.07 -3.82
N MET A 128 15.16 3.95 -4.77
CA MET A 128 14.51 3.92 -6.08
C MET A 128 14.75 2.58 -6.79
N LYS A 129 13.69 2.05 -7.40
CA LYS A 129 13.72 0.83 -8.24
C LYS A 129 12.98 1.08 -9.54
N GLU A 130 13.52 0.55 -10.63
CA GLU A 130 12.85 0.55 -11.93
C GLU A 130 11.68 -0.46 -11.92
N CYS A 131 10.52 0.02 -12.34
CA CYS A 131 9.28 -0.75 -12.46
C CYS A 131 8.66 -0.51 -13.85
N PRO A 132 9.34 -0.88 -14.95
CA PRO A 132 8.93 -0.48 -16.30
C PRO A 132 7.56 -1.00 -16.72
N LYS A 133 7.11 -2.12 -16.17
CA LYS A 133 5.78 -2.70 -16.45
C LYS A 133 4.62 -1.91 -15.83
N ASP A 134 4.89 -1.08 -14.84
CA ASP A 134 3.84 -0.31 -14.19
C ASP A 134 3.19 0.69 -15.16
N VAL A 135 3.97 1.27 -16.07
CA VAL A 135 3.46 2.23 -17.06
C VAL A 135 2.65 1.58 -18.19
N GLU A 136 2.75 0.26 -18.33
CA GLU A 136 2.02 -0.54 -19.33
C GLU A 136 0.71 -1.11 -18.74
N ALA A 137 0.49 -0.97 -17.43
CA ALA A 137 -0.68 -1.53 -16.76
C ALA A 137 -1.97 -0.82 -17.19
N ASP A 138 -3.01 -1.61 -17.49
CA ASP A 138 -4.33 -1.09 -17.83
C ASP A 138 -4.90 -0.19 -16.72
N GLY A 139 -5.43 0.97 -17.11
CA GLY A 139 -6.00 1.93 -16.15
C GLY A 139 -4.97 2.71 -15.32
N GLN A 140 -3.68 2.57 -15.63
CA GLN A 140 -2.59 3.27 -14.95
C GLN A 140 -2.67 4.79 -15.11
N MET A 141 -3.08 5.26 -16.28
CA MET A 141 -3.13 6.68 -16.59
C MET A 141 -4.56 7.21 -16.60
N GLU A 142 -4.84 8.20 -15.76
CA GLU A 142 -6.03 9.03 -15.85
C GLU A 142 -5.66 10.38 -16.43
N SER A 143 -6.39 10.83 -17.44
CA SER A 143 -6.20 12.15 -18.04
C SER A 143 -7.45 12.98 -17.85
N LYS A 144 -7.28 14.19 -17.30
CA LYS A 144 -8.35 15.17 -17.13
C LYS A 144 -7.98 16.47 -17.79
N LEU A 145 -8.82 16.93 -18.72
CA LEU A 145 -8.65 18.24 -19.32
C LEU A 145 -9.18 19.32 -18.36
N ILE A 146 -8.31 20.23 -17.95
CA ILE A 146 -8.68 21.39 -17.15
C ILE A 146 -8.49 22.68 -17.98
N LYS A 147 -9.42 23.65 -17.81
CA LYS A 147 -9.24 24.98 -18.37
C LYS A 147 -8.32 25.77 -17.43
N ALA A 148 -7.05 25.87 -17.78
CA ALA A 148 -6.09 26.69 -17.06
C ALA A 148 -5.26 27.51 -18.05
N ALA A 149 -4.91 28.73 -17.67
CA ALA A 149 -4.04 29.61 -18.45
C ALA A 149 -2.58 29.21 -18.24
N GLY A 150 -2.17 28.12 -18.86
CA GLY A 150 -0.81 27.58 -18.78
C GLY A 150 -0.52 26.90 -17.44
N ALA A 151 -0.03 25.68 -17.51
CA ALA A 151 0.51 24.96 -16.37
C ALA A 151 2.01 24.71 -16.63
N GLN A 152 2.84 24.88 -15.61
CA GLN A 152 4.29 24.66 -15.69
C GLN A 152 4.74 23.82 -14.50
N ILE A 153 5.45 22.72 -14.76
CA ILE A 153 6.12 21.95 -13.72
C ILE A 153 7.26 22.79 -13.15
N THR A 154 7.25 23.02 -11.85
CA THR A 154 8.26 23.84 -11.15
C THR A 154 9.28 22.98 -10.41
N SER A 155 8.91 21.76 -10.01
CA SER A 155 9.82 20.84 -9.37
C SER A 155 9.40 19.37 -9.59
N GLN A 156 10.42 18.50 -9.57
CA GLN A 156 10.27 17.04 -9.61
C GLN A 156 11.25 16.42 -8.62
N ASP A 157 10.93 15.24 -8.12
CA ASP A 157 11.87 14.45 -7.34
C ASP A 157 12.84 13.66 -8.24
N SER A 158 13.77 12.91 -7.63
CA SER A 158 14.78 12.13 -8.35
C SER A 158 14.21 11.00 -9.21
N ALA A 159 12.99 10.53 -8.91
CA ALA A 159 12.28 9.51 -9.68
C ALA A 159 11.39 10.11 -10.80
N GLY A 160 11.34 11.43 -10.91
CA GLY A 160 10.59 12.15 -11.93
C GLY A 160 9.11 12.42 -11.57
N TYR A 161 8.73 12.19 -10.31
CA TYR A 161 7.40 12.59 -9.84
C TYR A 161 7.33 14.10 -9.70
N VAL A 162 6.22 14.68 -10.18
CA VAL A 162 5.97 16.12 -10.09
C VAL A 162 5.65 16.48 -8.64
N THR A 163 6.49 17.30 -8.03
CA THR A 163 6.32 17.79 -6.65
C THR A 163 5.82 19.23 -6.58
N GLY A 164 5.87 19.96 -7.68
CA GLY A 164 5.34 21.32 -7.76
C GLY A 164 4.86 21.69 -9.17
N VAL A 165 3.72 22.38 -9.23
CA VAL A 165 3.11 22.88 -10.49
C VAL A 165 2.69 24.33 -10.27
N LYS A 166 3.04 25.21 -11.21
CA LYS A 166 2.53 26.57 -11.27
C LYS A 166 1.39 26.65 -12.27
N VAL A 167 0.24 27.18 -11.85
CA VAL A 167 -0.93 27.41 -12.70
C VAL A 167 -1.33 28.88 -12.56
N GLY A 168 -1.06 29.68 -13.60
CA GLY A 168 -1.18 31.12 -13.50
C GLY A 168 -0.20 31.70 -12.47
N GLU A 169 -0.71 32.34 -11.42
CA GLU A 169 0.10 32.86 -10.30
C GLU A 169 0.16 31.92 -9.08
N GLU A 170 -0.61 30.85 -9.08
CA GLU A 170 -0.66 29.89 -7.97
C GLU A 170 0.36 28.79 -8.14
N THR A 171 0.99 28.40 -7.03
CA THR A 171 1.85 27.20 -6.96
C THR A 171 1.11 26.11 -6.18
N LEU A 172 0.91 24.98 -6.83
CA LEU A 172 0.24 23.79 -6.27
C LEU A 172 1.27 22.71 -5.95
N ASN A 173 0.98 21.93 -4.92
CA ASN A 173 1.70 20.69 -4.69
C ASN A 173 1.32 19.68 -5.78
N GLY A 174 2.30 19.02 -6.40
CA GLY A 174 2.06 18.04 -7.45
C GLY A 174 1.47 16.72 -6.95
N GLU A 175 1.35 16.53 -5.63
CA GLU A 175 0.83 15.33 -4.99
C GLU A 175 -0.65 15.46 -4.53
N THR A 176 -1.32 16.56 -4.82
CA THR A 176 -2.72 16.83 -4.43
C THR A 176 -3.72 16.65 -5.56
#